data_a38a6a8e6b8fd72a0f080d1d1c36a898
#
_entry.id   a38a6a8e6b8fd72a0f080d1d1c36a898
#
_cell.length_a   1.000
_cell.length_b   1.000
_cell.length_c   1.000
_cell.angle_alpha   90.00
_cell.angle_beta   90.00
_cell.angle_gamma   90.00
#
_symmetry.space_group_name_H-M   'P 1'
#
loop_
_entity.id
_entity.type
_entity.pdbx_description
1 polymer ?
#
loop_
_entity_poly.entity_id
_entity_poly.type
_entity_poly.pdbx_seq_one_letter_code
_entity_poly.pdbx_strand_id
1 'polypeptide(L)'
;MLEGGFILLHRSILRWEWYGDLNTARLFIHLLLTVNYEPQRWQGIAVERGQRVASLAKLADETGLTVKQVRTALEHLKRTGEVTHTATSKYG
;
A
#
# COMPACT_ATOMS: atom_id res chain seq x y z
N MET A 1 8.11 -21.68 -1.30
CA MET A 1 6.88 -21.11 -0.86
C MET A 1 7.01 -19.79 -0.10
N LEU A 2 7.89 -19.64 0.88
CA LEU A 2 8.08 -18.39 1.59
C LEU A 2 9.31 -17.66 1.09
N GLU A 3 9.40 -17.53 -0.22
CA GLU A 3 10.48 -16.80 -0.85
C GLU A 3 10.34 -15.30 -0.58
N GLY A 4 11.47 -14.60 -0.47
CA GLY A 4 11.46 -13.17 -0.25
C GLY A 4 11.22 -12.72 1.17
N GLY A 5 11.19 -13.66 2.12
CA GLY A 5 11.06 -13.33 3.54
C GLY A 5 9.62 -13.18 3.99
N PHE A 6 9.44 -12.42 5.07
CA PHE A 6 8.13 -12.25 5.69
C PHE A 6 8.05 -10.86 6.33
N ILE A 7 6.83 -10.44 6.65
CA ILE A 7 6.61 -9.23 7.45
C ILE A 7 6.09 -9.62 8.82
N LEU A 8 6.28 -8.72 9.79
CA LEU A 8 5.71 -8.89 11.13
C LEU A 8 4.39 -8.12 11.19
N LEU A 9 3.36 -8.79 11.70
CA LEU A 9 2.05 -8.18 11.82
C LEU A 9 1.61 -8.28 13.29
N HIS A 10 1.48 -7.11 13.95
CA HIS A 10 1.12 -7.07 15.35
C HIS A 10 -0.35 -7.46 15.55
N ARG A 11 -0.64 -8.20 16.62
CA ARG A 11 -2.01 -8.65 16.91
C ARG A 11 -2.98 -7.50 17.13
N SER A 12 -2.50 -6.31 17.46
CA SER A 12 -3.35 -5.15 17.66
C SER A 12 -4.16 -4.79 16.41
N ILE A 13 -3.79 -5.32 15.24
CA ILE A 13 -4.56 -5.09 14.01
C ILE A 13 -6.01 -5.57 14.16
N LEU A 14 -6.26 -6.53 15.07
CA LEU A 14 -7.61 -7.01 15.34
C LEU A 14 -8.51 -5.91 15.90
N ARG A 15 -7.94 -4.89 16.54
CA ARG A 15 -8.68 -3.76 17.12
C ARG A 15 -8.61 -2.50 16.26
N TRP A 16 -8.01 -2.61 15.09
CA TRP A 16 -7.85 -1.49 14.16
C TRP A 16 -9.20 -1.18 13.51
N GLU A 17 -9.51 0.11 13.38
CA GLU A 17 -10.83 0.50 12.88
C GLU A 17 -11.13 -0.01 11.46
N TRP A 18 -10.10 -0.24 10.65
CA TRP A 18 -10.28 -0.74 9.30
C TRP A 18 -10.20 -2.27 9.19
N TYR A 19 -10.04 -2.97 10.31
CA TYR A 19 -9.91 -4.43 10.25
C TYR A 19 -11.13 -5.09 9.62
N GLY A 20 -12.31 -4.57 9.90
CA GLY A 20 -13.56 -5.08 9.32
C GLY A 20 -13.87 -4.55 7.92
N ASP A 21 -13.09 -3.58 7.43
CA ASP A 21 -13.24 -3.06 6.08
C ASP A 21 -12.35 -3.87 5.15
N LEU A 22 -12.96 -4.83 4.46
CA LEU A 22 -12.21 -5.83 3.69
C LEU A 22 -11.28 -5.22 2.66
N ASN A 23 -11.75 -4.21 1.94
CA ASN A 23 -10.95 -3.60 0.87
C ASN A 23 -9.79 -2.80 1.46
N THR A 24 -10.04 -2.05 2.53
CA THR A 24 -9.01 -1.23 3.16
C THR A 24 -7.95 -2.10 3.83
N ALA A 25 -8.37 -3.12 4.56
CA ALA A 25 -7.43 -4.05 5.20
C ALA A 25 -6.61 -4.80 4.14
N ARG A 26 -7.25 -5.25 3.06
CA ARG A 26 -6.56 -5.93 1.97
C ARG A 26 -5.48 -5.05 1.35
N LEU A 27 -5.82 -3.81 1.05
CA LEU A 27 -4.86 -2.88 0.46
C LEU A 27 -3.71 -2.60 1.41
N PHE A 28 -3.99 -2.39 2.69
CA PHE A 28 -2.95 -2.10 3.67
C PHE A 28 -1.94 -3.25 3.75
N ILE A 29 -2.41 -4.48 3.87
CA ILE A 29 -1.52 -5.64 3.94
C ILE A 29 -0.71 -5.78 2.65
N HIS A 30 -1.35 -5.55 1.52
CA HIS A 30 -0.66 -5.59 0.23
C HIS A 30 0.46 -4.56 0.15
N LEU A 31 0.20 -3.34 0.62
CA LEU A 31 1.23 -2.30 0.65
C LEU A 31 2.40 -2.68 1.55
N LEU A 32 2.12 -3.23 2.74
CA LEU A 32 3.18 -3.70 3.63
C LEU A 32 4.07 -4.75 2.98
N LEU A 33 3.49 -5.58 2.12
CA LEU A 33 4.22 -6.65 1.44
C LEU A 33 4.99 -6.16 0.22
N THR A 34 4.66 -5.00 -0.32
CA THR A 34 5.19 -4.57 -1.62
C THR A 34 5.97 -3.26 -1.58
N VAL A 35 6.02 -2.56 -0.43
CA VAL A 35 6.87 -1.37 -0.32
C VAL A 35 8.35 -1.78 -0.32
N ASN A 36 9.22 -0.86 -0.70
CA ASN A 36 10.64 -1.13 -0.76
C ASN A 36 11.23 -1.27 0.65
N TYR A 37 12.08 -2.28 0.82
CA TYR A 37 12.86 -2.44 2.05
C TYR A 37 14.16 -1.64 2.00
N GLU A 38 14.62 -1.32 0.79
CA GLU A 38 15.85 -0.55 0.58
C GLU A 38 15.57 0.56 -0.41
N PRO A 39 16.27 1.71 -0.30
CA PRO A 39 16.11 2.78 -1.28
C PRO A 39 16.45 2.29 -2.68
N GLN A 40 15.67 2.69 -3.65
CA GLN A 40 15.86 2.32 -5.05
C GLN A 40 15.54 3.52 -5.93
N ARG A 41 15.93 3.43 -7.19
CA ARG A 41 15.53 4.42 -8.19
C ARG A 41 14.59 3.75 -9.18
N TRP A 42 13.52 4.46 -9.50
CA TRP A 42 12.55 3.98 -10.48
C TRP A 42 12.30 5.10 -11.49
N GLN A 43 12.75 4.87 -12.72
CA GLN A 43 12.62 5.85 -13.81
C GLN A 43 13.08 7.26 -13.39
N GLY A 44 14.22 7.34 -12.73
CA GLY A 44 14.79 8.61 -12.29
C GLY A 44 14.24 9.15 -10.97
N ILE A 45 13.27 8.49 -10.38
CA ILE A 45 12.68 8.89 -9.10
C ILE A 45 13.32 8.07 -8.00
N ALA A 46 13.81 8.75 -6.95
CA ALA A 46 14.32 8.07 -5.76
C ALA A 46 13.13 7.53 -4.98
N VAL A 47 13.11 6.21 -4.75
CA VAL A 47 12.06 5.55 -3.98
C VAL A 47 12.69 5.05 -2.70
N GLU A 48 12.33 5.67 -1.59
CA GLU A 48 12.92 5.39 -0.30
C GLU A 48 12.34 4.10 0.30
N ARG A 49 13.01 3.62 1.36
CA ARG A 49 12.51 2.48 2.13
C ARG A 49 11.11 2.80 2.67
N GLY A 50 10.20 1.84 2.55
CA GLY A 50 8.83 2.02 2.99
C GLY A 50 7.95 2.77 2.00
N GLN A 51 8.49 3.10 0.82
CA GLN A 51 7.72 3.77 -0.24
C GLN A 51 7.49 2.83 -1.40
N ARG A 52 6.50 3.16 -2.19
CA ARG A 52 6.22 2.45 -3.41
C ARG A 52 5.65 3.40 -4.46
N VAL A 53 6.11 3.26 -5.69
CA VAL A 53 5.51 3.97 -6.83
C VAL A 53 4.54 3.01 -7.51
N ALA A 54 3.26 3.40 -7.56
CA ALA A 54 2.25 2.60 -8.23
C ALA A 54 1.06 3.49 -8.60
N SER A 55 0.41 3.15 -9.71
CA SER A 55 -0.85 3.77 -10.09
C SER A 55 -2.00 3.06 -9.37
N LEU A 56 -3.16 3.72 -9.34
CA LEU A 56 -4.37 3.08 -8.81
C LEU A 56 -4.74 1.84 -9.60
N ALA A 57 -4.58 1.89 -10.93
CA ALA A 57 -4.87 0.76 -11.79
C ALA A 57 -3.96 -0.43 -11.48
N LYS A 58 -2.68 -0.16 -11.22
CA LYS A 58 -1.72 -1.21 -10.87
C LYS A 58 -2.08 -1.86 -9.55
N LEU A 59 -2.41 -1.05 -8.54
CA LEU A 59 -2.82 -1.57 -7.24
C LEU A 59 -4.12 -2.37 -7.35
N ALA A 60 -5.07 -1.91 -8.16
CA ALA A 60 -6.30 -2.65 -8.39
C ALA A 60 -6.02 -4.02 -9.01
N ASP A 61 -5.15 -4.05 -10.02
CA ASP A 61 -4.78 -5.30 -10.67
C ASP A 61 -4.12 -6.27 -9.68
N GLU A 62 -3.22 -5.77 -8.86
CA GLU A 62 -2.48 -6.61 -7.91
C GLU A 62 -3.32 -7.14 -6.77
N THR A 63 -4.31 -6.37 -6.32
CA THR A 63 -5.12 -6.75 -5.16
C THR A 63 -6.42 -7.45 -5.52
N GLY A 64 -6.83 -7.38 -6.79
CA GLY A 64 -8.13 -7.88 -7.19
C GLY A 64 -9.27 -6.93 -6.89
N LEU A 65 -8.96 -5.70 -6.47
CA LEU A 65 -9.96 -4.67 -6.22
C LEU A 65 -10.21 -3.86 -7.48
N THR A 66 -11.31 -3.10 -7.51
CA THR A 66 -11.53 -2.13 -8.57
C THR A 66 -10.74 -0.85 -8.27
N VAL A 67 -10.53 -0.02 -9.28
CA VAL A 67 -9.87 1.27 -9.09
C VAL A 67 -10.62 2.12 -8.06
N LYS A 68 -11.94 2.10 -8.12
CA LYS A 68 -12.77 2.85 -7.17
C LYS A 68 -12.55 2.34 -5.73
N GLN A 69 -12.49 1.02 -5.55
CA GLN A 69 -12.25 0.42 -4.24
C GLN A 69 -10.86 0.76 -3.71
N VAL A 70 -9.85 0.75 -4.58
CA VAL A 70 -8.51 1.17 -4.19
C VAL A 70 -8.49 2.62 -3.75
N ARG A 71 -9.16 3.50 -4.51
CA ARG A 71 -9.21 4.92 -4.17
C ARG A 71 -9.85 5.14 -2.81
N THR A 72 -10.98 4.48 -2.53
CA THR A 72 -11.66 4.60 -1.25
C THR A 72 -10.80 4.06 -0.12
N ALA A 73 -10.16 2.91 -0.32
CA ALA A 73 -9.29 2.32 0.69
C ALA A 73 -8.10 3.24 1.01
N LEU A 74 -7.48 3.85 0.00
CA LEU A 74 -6.41 4.80 0.21
C LEU A 74 -6.88 6.03 1.00
N GLU A 75 -8.09 6.52 0.72
CA GLU A 75 -8.64 7.64 1.48
C GLU A 75 -8.78 7.29 2.96
N HIS A 76 -9.23 6.07 3.26
CA HIS A 76 -9.33 5.59 4.63
C HIS A 76 -7.96 5.58 5.31
N LEU A 77 -6.98 4.98 4.66
CA LEU A 77 -5.63 4.84 5.22
C LEU A 77 -4.94 6.18 5.39
N LYS A 78 -5.17 7.13 4.49
CA LYS A 78 -4.64 8.48 4.63
C LYS A 78 -5.30 9.21 5.80
N ARG A 79 -6.60 9.03 5.97
CA ARG A 79 -7.35 9.70 7.04
C ARG A 79 -6.83 9.30 8.42
N THR A 80 -6.47 8.04 8.58
CA THR A 80 -5.98 7.53 9.88
C THR A 80 -4.46 7.51 9.97
N GLY A 81 -3.76 7.98 8.94
CA GLY A 81 -2.32 8.20 8.99
C GLY A 81 -1.44 6.98 8.74
N GLU A 82 -2.03 5.83 8.38
CA GLU A 82 -1.23 4.64 8.07
C GLU A 82 -0.40 4.80 6.80
N VAL A 83 -0.89 5.61 5.85
CA VAL A 83 -0.16 5.89 4.62
C VAL A 83 -0.20 7.37 4.33
N THR A 84 0.81 7.84 3.59
CA THR A 84 0.81 9.16 2.98
C THR A 84 0.92 8.97 1.48
N HIS A 85 0.37 9.90 0.73
CA HIS A 85 0.38 9.83 -0.72
C HIS A 85 1.03 11.09 -1.28
N THR A 86 2.04 10.91 -2.11
CA THR A 86 2.68 12.00 -2.83
C THR A 86 2.51 11.73 -4.33
N ALA A 87 1.76 12.59 -4.98
CA ALA A 87 1.60 12.50 -6.44
C ALA A 87 2.81 13.16 -7.10
N THR A 88 3.31 12.55 -8.18
CA THR A 88 4.36 13.16 -8.97
C THR A 88 3.74 13.71 -10.25
N SER A 89 4.36 14.76 -10.80
CA SER A 89 3.88 15.34 -12.05
C SER A 89 3.93 14.35 -13.21
N LYS A 90 4.78 13.35 -13.13
CA LYS A 90 4.98 12.38 -14.19
C LYS A 90 4.04 11.17 -14.06
N TYR A 91 3.69 10.76 -12.86
CA TYR A 91 2.96 9.52 -12.62
C TYR A 91 1.73 9.70 -11.73
N GLY A 92 1.56 10.87 -11.21
CA GLY A 92 0.48 11.18 -10.31
C GLY A 92 -0.84 11.25 -10.95
#